data_cbccff998000d03de109755e557fc8be
#
_entry.id   cbccff998000d03de109755e557fc8be
#
_cell.length_a   1.000
_cell.length_b   1.000
_cell.length_c   1.000
_cell.angle_alpha   90.00
_cell.angle_beta   90.00
_cell.angle_gamma   90.00
#
_symmetry.space_group_name_H-M   'P 1'
#
loop_
_entity.id
_entity.type
_entity.pdbx_description
1 polymer ?
#
loop_
_entity_poly.entity_id
_entity_poly.type
_entity_poly.pdbx_seq_one_letter_code
_entity_poly.pdbx_strand_id
1 'polypeptide(L)'
;MKSFALWCDAKNAGESTGVKVLMNFNLWAEAEKGESHTVLDVGVMLIPEEKSSKRKQICEVVKSISFYCPFPLEKKNFENLFPKMDNKTVGAIFNSPCNYTKNDIYSVGYVTLYGDDAYPKFAICSCDNVQFEEIDDKGTIVKIMLTNTMFPPESDREYEPIYYRFRLSGMFVSNLIASSHSKDWLLTSAFSREEVIDFRFNDYRSLDDERIIANIYGKNKDCVRINEIKVHFLLMSLMSIDVNSDSNEGKGRRLLEKDIWNDYAPCVKDFDNVAAWHWTKKLEKNDGYKINLMLRRHICNWKTIVLYILVLFVIDCFFNFSETVIMSLPVVENLLTHLKEALVSLSLTLL
;
A
#
# COMPACT_ATOMS: atom_id res chain seq x y z
N MET A 1 12.23 4.50 7.66
CA MET A 1 11.72 3.67 6.53
C MET A 1 12.39 4.10 5.24
N LYS A 2 12.62 3.17 4.31
CA LYS A 2 13.32 3.43 3.05
C LYS A 2 12.31 3.74 1.94
N SER A 3 12.74 4.44 0.88
CA SER A 3 11.90 4.85 -0.24
C SER A 3 12.09 3.93 -1.45
N PHE A 4 11.00 3.58 -2.13
CA PHE A 4 11.08 3.11 -3.51
C PHE A 4 11.53 4.24 -4.42
N ALA A 5 12.09 3.90 -5.59
CA ALA A 5 12.48 4.90 -6.57
C ALA A 5 12.34 4.40 -8.01
N LEU A 6 12.19 5.34 -8.96
CA LEU A 6 12.09 5.02 -10.37
C LEU A 6 12.85 6.05 -11.20
N TRP A 7 13.57 5.53 -12.19
CA TRP A 7 14.16 6.31 -13.30
C TRP A 7 14.11 5.51 -14.59
N CYS A 8 14.38 6.17 -15.69
CA CYS A 8 14.48 5.54 -16.99
C CYS A 8 15.89 5.72 -17.54
N ASP A 9 16.56 4.64 -17.92
CA ASP A 9 17.86 4.69 -18.57
C ASP A 9 17.69 5.07 -20.05
N ALA A 10 18.51 5.99 -20.55
CA ALA A 10 18.47 6.43 -21.93
C ALA A 10 19.16 5.45 -22.87
N LYS A 11 18.70 5.35 -24.13
CA LYS A 11 19.43 4.63 -25.18
C LYS A 11 20.72 5.33 -25.59
N ASN A 12 20.65 6.66 -25.64
CA ASN A 12 21.79 7.50 -26.01
C ASN A 12 22.06 8.50 -24.87
N ALA A 13 23.32 8.62 -24.48
CA ALA A 13 23.72 9.59 -23.48
C ALA A 13 23.39 11.02 -23.93
N GLY A 14 22.81 11.82 -23.01
CA GLY A 14 22.41 13.19 -23.31
C GLY A 14 21.13 13.33 -24.12
N GLU A 15 20.28 12.31 -24.18
CA GLU A 15 18.96 12.38 -24.80
C GLU A 15 18.14 13.53 -24.16
N SER A 16 17.69 14.46 -25.02
CA SER A 16 16.94 15.63 -24.58
C SER A 16 15.44 15.41 -24.49
N THR A 17 14.94 14.33 -25.10
CA THR A 17 13.51 13.99 -25.11
C THR A 17 13.09 13.49 -23.73
N GLY A 18 12.12 14.18 -23.12
CA GLY A 18 11.56 13.79 -21.83
C GLY A 18 10.39 12.82 -21.96
N VAL A 19 10.06 12.20 -20.84
CA VAL A 19 8.83 11.39 -20.71
C VAL A 19 8.03 11.84 -19.49
N LYS A 20 6.72 11.60 -19.52
CA LYS A 20 5.87 11.65 -18.34
C LYS A 20 5.66 10.23 -17.83
N VAL A 21 5.47 10.10 -16.54
CA VAL A 21 5.27 8.80 -15.87
C VAL A 21 3.99 8.83 -15.05
N LEU A 22 3.18 7.77 -15.20
CA LEU A 22 2.06 7.51 -14.31
C LEU A 22 2.38 6.22 -13.55
N MET A 23 2.37 6.32 -12.21
CA MET A 23 2.66 5.22 -11.30
C MET A 23 1.38 4.76 -10.62
N ASN A 24 1.15 3.46 -10.61
CA ASN A 24 0.06 2.83 -9.86
C ASN A 24 0.67 1.86 -8.82
N PHE A 25 0.46 2.13 -7.54
CA PHE A 25 0.82 1.23 -6.45
C PHE A 25 -0.46 0.67 -5.84
N ASN A 26 -0.64 -0.64 -5.89
CA ASN A 26 -1.78 -1.30 -5.28
C ASN A 26 -1.29 -2.23 -4.18
N LEU A 27 -1.43 -1.81 -2.92
CA LEU A 27 -1.08 -2.60 -1.76
C LEU A 27 -2.28 -3.45 -1.33
N TRP A 28 -2.13 -4.77 -1.45
CA TRP A 28 -3.11 -5.76 -1.01
C TRP A 28 -2.77 -6.17 0.42
N ALA A 29 -3.50 -5.59 1.38
CA ALA A 29 -3.29 -5.83 2.80
C ALA A 29 -4.29 -6.86 3.31
N GLU A 30 -3.90 -8.13 3.33
CA GLU A 30 -4.78 -9.20 3.80
C GLU A 30 -4.89 -9.27 5.32
N ALA A 31 -6.03 -9.79 5.79
CA ALA A 31 -6.49 -9.70 7.16
C ALA A 31 -6.37 -11.00 7.97
N GLU A 32 -5.87 -12.11 7.44
CA GLU A 32 -5.90 -13.37 8.18
C GLU A 32 -4.64 -13.65 9.02
N LYS A 33 -4.91 -14.27 10.19
CA LYS A 33 -3.88 -14.67 11.16
C LYS A 33 -2.96 -15.74 10.56
N GLY A 34 -1.66 -15.47 10.53
CA GLY A 34 -0.63 -16.49 10.51
C GLY A 34 0.37 -16.43 9.36
N GLU A 35 -0.04 -16.08 8.14
CA GLU A 35 0.87 -15.91 7.01
C GLU A 35 0.60 -14.57 6.35
N SER A 36 1.63 -13.76 6.23
CA SER A 36 1.49 -12.45 5.60
C SER A 36 1.44 -12.63 4.08
N HIS A 37 0.25 -12.55 3.51
CA HIS A 37 0.02 -12.57 2.06
C HIS A 37 -0.05 -11.16 1.46
N THR A 38 0.52 -10.17 2.14
CA THR A 38 0.60 -8.81 1.62
C THR A 38 1.43 -8.79 0.34
N VAL A 39 0.87 -8.23 -0.72
CA VAL A 39 1.56 -8.03 -1.98
C VAL A 39 1.40 -6.60 -2.47
N LEU A 40 2.39 -6.13 -3.23
CA LEU A 40 2.42 -4.81 -3.84
C LEU A 40 2.44 -4.94 -5.36
N ASP A 41 1.35 -4.54 -6.02
CA ASP A 41 1.35 -4.41 -7.46
C ASP A 41 1.88 -3.03 -7.84
N VAL A 42 2.77 -3.01 -8.81
CA VAL A 42 3.38 -1.81 -9.36
C VAL A 42 3.03 -1.71 -10.83
N GLY A 43 2.36 -0.62 -11.21
CA GLY A 43 2.08 -0.27 -12.60
C GLY A 43 2.88 0.96 -12.99
N VAL A 44 3.53 0.92 -14.13
CA VAL A 44 4.33 2.02 -14.69
C VAL A 44 3.87 2.31 -16.11
N MET A 45 3.32 3.48 -16.35
CA MET A 45 3.01 3.97 -17.69
C MET A 45 4.00 5.04 -18.09
N LEU A 46 4.70 4.84 -19.20
CA LEU A 46 5.51 5.86 -19.84
C LEU A 46 4.70 6.53 -20.94
N ILE A 47 4.72 7.85 -20.93
CA ILE A 47 3.94 8.68 -21.82
C ILE A 47 4.90 9.62 -22.55
N PRO A 48 4.90 9.65 -23.91
CA PRO A 48 5.77 10.53 -24.67
C PRO A 48 5.41 12.00 -24.43
N GLU A 49 6.41 12.87 -24.48
CA GLU A 49 6.19 14.31 -24.38
C GLU A 49 5.66 14.87 -25.72
N GLU A 50 4.55 15.63 -25.67
CA GLU A 50 3.85 16.12 -26.87
C GLU A 50 4.62 17.16 -27.71
N LYS A 51 5.71 17.73 -27.20
CA LYS A 51 6.37 18.92 -27.77
C LYS A 51 7.31 18.68 -28.94
N SER A 52 7.52 17.45 -29.37
CA SER A 52 8.41 17.14 -30.50
C SER A 52 7.60 17.04 -31.80
N SER A 53 7.95 17.85 -32.80
CA SER A 53 7.38 17.80 -34.19
C SER A 53 7.67 16.45 -34.89
N LYS A 54 8.53 15.62 -34.34
CA LYS A 54 8.75 14.20 -34.66
C LYS A 54 8.68 13.43 -33.36
N ARG A 55 7.51 12.89 -33.02
CA ARG A 55 7.34 11.97 -31.87
C ARG A 55 8.30 10.79 -32.06
N LYS A 56 9.34 10.73 -31.25
CA LYS A 56 10.14 9.52 -31.13
C LYS A 56 9.33 8.51 -30.32
N GLN A 57 9.25 7.29 -30.78
CA GLN A 57 8.65 6.21 -29.98
C GLN A 57 9.41 6.10 -28.65
N ILE A 58 8.70 5.79 -27.56
CA ILE A 58 9.31 5.63 -26.23
C ILE A 58 10.49 4.65 -26.30
N CYS A 59 10.31 3.53 -27.03
CA CYS A 59 11.37 2.53 -27.22
C CYS A 59 12.60 3.04 -27.97
N GLU A 60 12.57 4.19 -28.65
CA GLU A 60 13.75 4.81 -29.28
C GLU A 60 14.55 5.66 -28.30
N VAL A 61 13.92 6.15 -27.25
CA VAL A 61 14.48 7.05 -26.24
C VAL A 61 14.88 6.30 -24.96
N VAL A 62 14.01 5.43 -24.47
CA VAL A 62 14.15 4.69 -23.23
C VAL A 62 14.78 3.32 -23.52
N LYS A 63 15.86 2.99 -22.85
CA LYS A 63 16.54 1.68 -22.88
C LYS A 63 15.90 0.73 -21.89
N SER A 64 15.68 1.19 -20.66
CA SER A 64 15.09 0.41 -19.59
C SER A 64 14.35 1.29 -18.58
N ILE A 65 13.39 0.68 -17.91
CA ILE A 65 12.76 1.23 -16.70
C ILE A 65 13.49 0.59 -15.51
N SER A 66 14.07 1.40 -14.65
CA SER A 66 14.76 0.97 -13.45
C SER A 66 13.93 1.31 -12.22
N PHE A 67 13.47 0.29 -11.51
CA PHE A 67 12.67 0.42 -10.29
C PHE A 67 13.46 -0.11 -9.10
N TYR A 68 13.77 0.77 -8.15
CA TYR A 68 14.50 0.43 -6.93
C TYR A 68 13.53 -0.01 -5.83
N CYS A 69 13.76 -1.20 -5.32
CA CYS A 69 13.13 -1.74 -4.12
C CYS A 69 14.10 -1.57 -2.95
N PRO A 70 13.73 -0.92 -1.84
CA PRO A 70 14.62 -0.65 -0.71
C PRO A 70 14.86 -1.89 0.19
N PHE A 71 14.82 -3.07 -0.37
CA PHE A 71 15.05 -4.37 0.28
C PHE A 71 15.54 -5.41 -0.73
N PRO A 72 16.19 -6.48 -0.27
CA PRO A 72 16.58 -7.60 -1.13
C PRO A 72 15.36 -8.24 -1.77
N LEU A 73 15.37 -8.40 -3.08
CA LEU A 73 14.29 -8.99 -3.87
C LEU A 73 14.81 -10.18 -4.67
N GLU A 74 14.33 -11.38 -4.36
CA GLU A 74 14.62 -12.56 -5.15
C GLU A 74 13.67 -12.65 -6.36
N LYS A 75 14.10 -13.30 -7.44
CA LYS A 75 13.29 -13.49 -8.65
C LYS A 75 11.93 -14.14 -8.37
N LYS A 76 11.86 -15.07 -7.41
CA LYS A 76 10.60 -15.73 -7.01
C LYS A 76 9.56 -14.78 -6.39
N ASN A 77 10.00 -13.61 -5.92
CA ASN A 77 9.16 -12.58 -5.32
C ASN A 77 8.67 -11.53 -6.32
N PHE A 78 9.02 -11.70 -7.61
CA PHE A 78 8.58 -10.87 -8.72
C PHE A 78 7.66 -11.67 -9.63
N GLU A 79 6.46 -11.18 -9.88
CA GLU A 79 5.49 -11.78 -10.78
C GLU A 79 5.15 -10.81 -11.91
N ASN A 80 5.31 -11.23 -13.16
CA ASN A 80 4.81 -10.51 -14.32
C ASN A 80 3.28 -10.65 -14.39
N LEU A 81 2.55 -9.55 -14.34
CA LEU A 81 1.09 -9.57 -14.35
C LEU A 81 0.46 -9.46 -15.74
N PHE A 82 1.26 -9.30 -16.81
CA PHE A 82 0.76 -9.28 -18.19
C PHE A 82 -0.12 -10.49 -18.54
N PRO A 83 0.21 -11.74 -18.16
CA PRO A 83 -0.65 -12.90 -18.45
C PRO A 83 -2.05 -12.81 -17.83
N LYS A 84 -2.22 -12.09 -16.74
CA LYS A 84 -3.49 -11.90 -16.02
C LYS A 84 -4.34 -10.74 -16.55
N MET A 85 -3.87 -10.03 -17.59
CA MET A 85 -4.62 -8.94 -18.19
C MET A 85 -5.67 -9.45 -19.16
N ASP A 86 -6.90 -9.02 -18.95
CA ASP A 86 -8.05 -9.22 -19.83
C ASP A 86 -8.90 -7.92 -19.86
N ASN A 87 -9.97 -7.92 -20.65
CA ASN A 87 -10.87 -6.76 -20.75
C ASN A 87 -11.43 -6.30 -19.40
N LYS A 88 -11.79 -7.24 -18.53
CA LYS A 88 -12.39 -6.93 -17.23
C LYS A 88 -11.36 -6.34 -16.28
N THR A 89 -10.20 -6.99 -16.18
CA THR A 89 -9.10 -6.57 -15.31
C THR A 89 -8.55 -5.21 -15.72
N VAL A 90 -8.32 -4.99 -17.02
CA VAL A 90 -7.85 -3.70 -17.55
C VAL A 90 -8.88 -2.61 -17.28
N GLY A 91 -10.15 -2.86 -17.57
CA GLY A 91 -11.24 -1.92 -17.28
C GLY A 91 -11.32 -1.56 -15.80
N ALA A 92 -11.13 -2.53 -14.91
CA ALA A 92 -11.14 -2.30 -13.46
C ALA A 92 -9.90 -1.54 -12.96
N ILE A 93 -8.70 -1.80 -13.51
CA ILE A 93 -7.46 -1.09 -13.16
C ILE A 93 -7.56 0.38 -13.55
N PHE A 94 -8.05 0.69 -14.76
CA PHE A 94 -8.15 2.05 -15.27
C PHE A 94 -9.50 2.72 -14.96
N ASN A 95 -10.41 1.98 -14.32
CA ASN A 95 -11.77 2.45 -13.96
C ASN A 95 -12.53 3.03 -15.17
N SER A 96 -12.41 2.37 -16.32
CA SER A 96 -13.03 2.78 -17.57
C SER A 96 -13.37 1.54 -18.43
N PRO A 97 -14.52 1.52 -19.09
CA PRO A 97 -14.79 0.50 -20.09
C PRO A 97 -13.67 0.50 -21.14
N CYS A 98 -13.25 -0.67 -21.59
CA CYS A 98 -12.13 -0.77 -22.52
C CYS A 98 -12.35 -1.87 -23.57
N ASN A 99 -11.58 -1.79 -24.66
CA ASN A 99 -11.30 -2.87 -25.56
C ASN A 99 -9.82 -3.24 -25.44
N TYR A 100 -9.54 -4.48 -25.05
CA TYR A 100 -8.19 -5.01 -24.88
C TYR A 100 -7.98 -6.18 -25.86
N THR A 101 -6.97 -6.07 -26.71
CA THR A 101 -6.60 -7.09 -27.67
C THR A 101 -5.17 -7.55 -27.41
N LYS A 102 -4.99 -8.80 -27.01
CA LYS A 102 -3.68 -9.38 -26.68
C LYS A 102 -3.01 -9.94 -27.96
N ASN A 103 -1.72 -9.65 -28.10
CA ASN A 103 -0.87 -10.24 -29.14
C ASN A 103 0.23 -11.07 -28.44
N ASP A 104 0.05 -12.38 -28.41
CA ASP A 104 0.96 -13.29 -27.70
C ASP A 104 2.33 -13.42 -28.40
N ILE A 105 2.41 -13.18 -29.72
CA ILE A 105 3.68 -13.26 -30.49
C ILE A 105 4.66 -12.18 -29.98
N TYR A 106 4.16 -10.98 -29.75
CA TYR A 106 4.98 -9.85 -29.30
C TYR A 106 4.92 -9.60 -27.80
N SER A 107 4.14 -10.42 -27.05
CA SER A 107 3.90 -10.22 -25.62
C SER A 107 3.45 -8.79 -25.30
N VAL A 108 2.53 -8.27 -26.10
CA VAL A 108 1.94 -6.94 -25.98
C VAL A 108 0.41 -7.01 -26.10
N GLY A 109 -0.28 -6.14 -25.38
CA GLY A 109 -1.72 -5.97 -25.49
C GLY A 109 -2.08 -4.52 -25.78
N TYR A 110 -2.99 -4.32 -26.73
CA TYR A 110 -3.45 -2.98 -27.14
C TYR A 110 -4.76 -2.65 -26.43
N VAL A 111 -4.79 -1.47 -25.80
CA VAL A 111 -5.93 -0.98 -25.01
C VAL A 111 -6.53 0.25 -25.67
N THR A 112 -7.85 0.27 -25.81
CA THR A 112 -8.63 1.47 -26.09
C THR A 112 -9.61 1.67 -24.94
N LEU A 113 -9.49 2.78 -24.19
CA LEU A 113 -10.42 3.17 -23.12
C LEU A 113 -11.55 4.00 -23.72
N TYR A 114 -12.77 3.76 -23.22
CA TYR A 114 -13.95 4.54 -23.61
C TYR A 114 -14.30 5.48 -22.45
N GLY A 115 -14.09 6.79 -22.62
CA GLY A 115 -14.39 7.81 -21.61
C GLY A 115 -13.20 8.32 -20.81
N ASP A 116 -11.97 7.96 -21.17
CA ASP A 116 -10.74 8.62 -20.70
C ASP A 116 -10.17 9.46 -21.86
N ASP A 117 -10.28 10.78 -21.75
CA ASP A 117 -9.79 11.70 -22.77
C ASP A 117 -8.27 11.94 -22.68
N ALA A 118 -7.64 11.58 -21.56
CA ALA A 118 -6.23 11.84 -21.33
C ALA A 118 -5.31 10.83 -22.05
N TYR A 119 -5.64 9.54 -21.95
CA TYR A 119 -4.85 8.45 -22.55
C TYR A 119 -5.78 7.37 -23.11
N PRO A 120 -6.50 7.68 -24.19
CA PRO A 120 -7.54 6.79 -24.71
C PRO A 120 -6.97 5.49 -25.29
N LYS A 121 -5.70 5.51 -25.74
CA LYS A 121 -5.03 4.36 -26.34
C LYS A 121 -3.62 4.19 -25.77
N PHE A 122 -3.26 2.96 -25.41
CA PHE A 122 -1.92 2.60 -24.94
C PHE A 122 -1.64 1.11 -25.11
N ALA A 123 -0.38 0.71 -24.98
CA ALA A 123 0.02 -0.69 -25.03
C ALA A 123 0.41 -1.20 -23.63
N ILE A 124 -0.07 -2.39 -23.26
CA ILE A 124 0.40 -3.12 -22.08
C ILE A 124 1.49 -4.09 -22.54
N CYS A 125 2.68 -3.99 -21.96
CA CYS A 125 3.83 -4.80 -22.31
C CYS A 125 4.15 -5.81 -21.21
N SER A 126 4.64 -6.98 -21.63
CA SER A 126 5.14 -8.01 -20.71
C SER A 126 6.45 -7.58 -20.04
N CYS A 127 6.64 -7.97 -18.78
CA CYS A 127 7.87 -7.80 -18.02
C CYS A 127 8.79 -9.03 -18.13
N ASP A 128 8.79 -9.78 -19.25
CA ASP A 128 9.58 -11.01 -19.36
C ASP A 128 11.10 -10.73 -19.42
N ASN A 129 11.51 -9.58 -19.98
CA ASN A 129 12.90 -9.17 -20.06
C ASN A 129 13.28 -8.30 -18.85
N VAL A 130 13.36 -8.93 -17.67
CA VAL A 130 13.70 -8.28 -16.41
C VAL A 130 15.05 -8.74 -15.90
N GLN A 131 15.84 -7.79 -15.40
CA GLN A 131 17.12 -8.00 -14.73
C GLN A 131 17.05 -7.51 -13.29
N PHE A 132 17.73 -8.21 -12.38
CA PHE A 132 17.84 -7.85 -10.97
C PHE A 132 19.28 -7.48 -10.67
N GLU A 133 19.50 -6.31 -10.10
CA GLU A 133 20.81 -5.81 -9.66
C GLU A 133 20.72 -5.55 -8.15
N GLU A 134 21.45 -6.33 -7.38
CA GLU A 134 21.54 -6.15 -5.92
C GLU A 134 22.48 -4.98 -5.59
N ILE A 135 22.12 -4.20 -4.58
CA ILE A 135 22.93 -3.08 -4.08
C ILE A 135 23.28 -3.36 -2.63
N ASP A 136 24.47 -3.90 -2.39
CA ASP A 136 25.19 -4.03 -1.10
C ASP A 136 24.24 -3.99 0.14
N ASP A 137 23.41 -5.01 0.36
CA ASP A 137 22.44 -5.13 1.46
C ASP A 137 21.41 -3.97 1.58
N LYS A 138 21.42 -2.99 0.66
CA LYS A 138 20.55 -1.83 0.70
C LYS A 138 19.24 -2.04 -0.04
N GLY A 139 19.23 -2.92 -1.04
CA GLY A 139 18.04 -3.18 -1.85
C GLY A 139 18.36 -3.78 -3.22
N THR A 140 17.34 -3.80 -4.09
CA THR A 140 17.44 -4.39 -5.43
C THR A 140 16.88 -3.43 -6.47
N ILE A 141 17.60 -3.25 -7.58
CA ILE A 141 17.06 -2.57 -8.77
C ILE A 141 16.46 -3.63 -9.70
N VAL A 142 15.20 -3.46 -10.03
CA VAL A 142 14.50 -4.22 -11.05
C VAL A 142 14.55 -3.44 -12.35
N LYS A 143 15.28 -3.94 -13.34
CA LYS A 143 15.42 -3.32 -14.66
C LYS A 143 14.54 -4.04 -15.67
N ILE A 144 13.55 -3.36 -16.21
CA ILE A 144 12.69 -3.84 -17.29
C ILE A 144 13.26 -3.28 -18.60
N MET A 145 13.79 -4.17 -19.44
CA MET A 145 14.44 -3.79 -20.70
C MET A 145 13.39 -3.55 -21.79
N LEU A 146 13.44 -2.37 -22.43
CA LEU A 146 12.60 -2.07 -23.57
C LEU A 146 13.33 -2.47 -24.87
N THR A 147 12.72 -3.36 -25.64
CA THR A 147 13.27 -3.78 -26.94
C THR A 147 12.35 -3.27 -28.06
N ASN A 148 12.95 -2.84 -29.16
CA ASN A 148 12.19 -2.36 -30.34
C ASN A 148 11.35 -3.47 -30.99
N THR A 149 11.65 -4.74 -30.67
CA THR A 149 10.96 -5.92 -31.21
C THR A 149 9.65 -6.22 -30.49
N MET A 150 9.31 -5.48 -29.42
CA MET A 150 8.04 -5.64 -28.70
C MET A 150 6.82 -5.17 -29.51
N PHE A 151 7.01 -4.33 -30.52
CA PHE A 151 5.92 -3.80 -31.31
C PHE A 151 6.03 -4.30 -32.76
N PRO A 152 4.92 -4.73 -33.37
CA PRO A 152 4.93 -5.04 -34.79
C PRO A 152 5.31 -3.81 -35.61
N PRO A 153 5.99 -3.97 -36.76
CA PRO A 153 6.48 -2.87 -37.59
C PRO A 153 5.39 -1.87 -38.03
N GLU A 154 4.15 -2.33 -38.08
CA GLU A 154 2.96 -1.59 -38.49
C GLU A 154 2.13 -1.09 -37.29
N SER A 155 2.66 -1.19 -36.06
CA SER A 155 1.91 -0.74 -34.89
C SER A 155 1.59 0.74 -35.01
N ASP A 156 0.30 1.03 -35.04
CA ASP A 156 -0.23 2.39 -35.07
C ASP A 156 0.39 3.22 -33.95
N ARG A 157 0.96 4.37 -34.32
CA ARG A 157 1.52 5.35 -33.38
C ARG A 157 0.51 5.86 -32.33
N GLU A 158 -0.75 5.48 -32.47
CA GLU A 158 -1.83 5.78 -31.54
C GLU A 158 -1.66 5.09 -30.17
N TYR A 159 -0.89 3.98 -30.11
CA TYR A 159 -0.60 3.24 -28.88
C TYR A 159 0.79 3.57 -28.29
N GLU A 160 1.25 4.81 -28.45
CA GLU A 160 2.56 5.25 -27.97
C GLU A 160 2.77 5.18 -26.45
N PRO A 161 1.80 5.51 -25.56
CA PRO A 161 1.98 5.22 -24.14
C PRO A 161 2.13 3.72 -23.92
N ILE A 162 3.14 3.34 -23.13
CA ILE A 162 3.39 1.93 -22.79
C ILE A 162 3.22 1.72 -21.30
N TYR A 163 2.58 0.62 -20.93
CA TYR A 163 2.28 0.27 -19.55
C TYR A 163 2.87 -1.08 -19.20
N TYR A 164 3.54 -1.15 -18.07
CA TYR A 164 4.06 -2.37 -17.45
C TYR A 164 3.39 -2.58 -16.11
N ARG A 165 3.10 -3.84 -15.78
CA ARG A 165 2.55 -4.17 -14.46
C ARG A 165 3.16 -5.45 -13.93
N PHE A 166 3.63 -5.39 -12.69
CA PHE A 166 4.23 -6.50 -11.98
C PHE A 166 3.83 -6.49 -10.50
N ARG A 167 4.02 -7.61 -9.85
CA ARG A 167 3.73 -7.81 -8.42
C ARG A 167 5.00 -8.14 -7.67
N LEU A 168 5.14 -7.53 -6.51
CA LEU A 168 6.15 -7.82 -5.52
C LEU A 168 5.49 -8.54 -4.35
N SER A 169 6.12 -9.64 -3.89
CA SER A 169 5.64 -10.46 -2.79
C SER A 169 6.79 -10.81 -1.85
N GLY A 170 6.47 -11.27 -0.63
CA GLY A 170 7.45 -11.69 0.35
C GLY A 170 7.40 -10.88 1.65
N MET A 171 8.18 -11.31 2.63
CA MET A 171 8.15 -10.77 4.00
C MET A 171 8.42 -9.26 4.05
N PHE A 172 9.23 -8.74 3.13
CA PHE A 172 9.55 -7.31 3.07
C PHE A 172 8.34 -6.44 2.68
N VAL A 173 7.41 -6.95 1.84
CA VAL A 173 6.18 -6.22 1.51
C VAL A 173 5.29 -6.13 2.75
N SER A 174 5.29 -7.19 3.54
CA SER A 174 4.59 -7.21 4.83
C SER A 174 5.17 -6.21 5.83
N ASN A 175 6.48 -5.95 5.75
CA ASN A 175 7.15 -4.96 6.58
C ASN A 175 6.77 -3.50 6.23
N LEU A 176 6.07 -3.27 5.10
CA LEU A 176 5.45 -1.97 4.82
C LEU A 176 4.32 -1.67 5.81
N ILE A 177 3.76 -2.72 6.44
CA ILE A 177 2.71 -2.63 7.44
C ILE A 177 3.34 -2.92 8.81
N ALA A 178 3.60 -1.87 9.58
CA ALA A 178 4.15 -1.99 10.92
C ALA A 178 3.02 -2.09 11.95
N SER A 179 3.08 -3.10 12.83
CA SER A 179 2.17 -3.17 13.98
C SER A 179 2.53 -2.08 14.98
N SER A 180 1.59 -1.21 15.30
CA SER A 180 1.70 -0.25 16.39
C SER A 180 1.10 -0.87 17.65
N HIS A 181 1.84 -0.85 18.75
CA HIS A 181 1.30 -1.22 20.05
C HIS A 181 0.64 0.01 20.63
N SER A 182 -0.67 -0.05 20.86
CA SER A 182 -1.39 0.99 21.59
C SER A 182 -0.75 1.17 22.98
N LYS A 183 -0.59 2.43 23.41
CA LYS A 183 -0.12 2.73 24.77
C LYS A 183 -1.07 2.16 25.84
N ASP A 184 -2.34 2.06 25.50
CA ASP A 184 -3.40 1.49 26.35
C ASP A 184 -3.57 -0.01 26.10
N TRP A 185 -2.48 -0.76 26.26
CA TRP A 185 -2.44 -2.21 25.99
C TRP A 185 -3.47 -3.01 26.78
N LEU A 186 -3.93 -2.48 27.91
CA LEU A 186 -4.79 -3.20 28.84
C LEU A 186 -6.23 -3.38 28.32
N LEU A 187 -6.84 -2.36 27.72
CA LEU A 187 -8.25 -2.42 27.30
C LEU A 187 -8.39 -2.51 25.77
N THR A 188 -7.66 -1.71 25.03
CA THR A 188 -7.80 -1.65 23.56
C THR A 188 -7.23 -2.87 22.85
N SER A 189 -6.18 -3.51 23.41
CA SER A 189 -5.52 -4.68 22.79
C SER A 189 -6.41 -5.93 22.71
N ALA A 190 -7.49 -6.00 23.51
CA ALA A 190 -8.45 -7.10 23.44
C ALA A 190 -9.39 -7.00 22.23
N PHE A 191 -9.66 -5.78 21.76
CA PHE A 191 -10.72 -5.50 20.80
C PHE A 191 -10.22 -4.82 19.51
N SER A 192 -8.99 -4.29 19.52
CA SER A 192 -8.42 -3.63 18.34
C SER A 192 -6.93 -3.83 18.22
N ARG A 193 -6.45 -3.86 16.97
CA ARG A 193 -5.03 -3.83 16.61
C ARG A 193 -4.80 -2.66 15.69
N GLU A 194 -3.79 -1.86 15.98
CA GLU A 194 -3.37 -0.74 15.15
C GLU A 194 -2.17 -1.13 14.31
N GLU A 195 -2.21 -0.78 13.04
CA GLU A 195 -1.15 -0.99 12.07
C GLU A 195 -0.88 0.33 11.34
N VAL A 196 0.37 0.58 10.99
CA VAL A 196 0.78 1.78 10.30
C VAL A 196 1.44 1.41 8.98
N ILE A 197 1.01 2.04 7.90
CA ILE A 197 1.65 1.97 6.59
C ILE A 197 2.35 3.31 6.36
N ASP A 198 3.69 3.27 6.20
CA ASP A 198 4.50 4.42 5.74
C ASP A 198 5.07 4.06 4.37
N PHE A 199 4.42 4.50 3.30
CA PHE A 199 4.85 4.27 1.94
C PHE A 199 5.51 5.53 1.37
N ARG A 200 6.72 5.36 0.76
CA ARG A 200 7.49 6.45 0.17
C ARG A 200 7.99 6.06 -1.21
N PHE A 201 7.91 7.02 -2.12
CA PHE A 201 8.38 6.88 -3.49
C PHE A 201 9.10 8.15 -3.94
N ASN A 202 10.31 8.01 -4.48
CA ASN A 202 11.22 9.08 -4.88
C ASN A 202 11.50 10.12 -3.74
N ASP A 203 11.41 9.72 -2.47
CA ASP A 203 11.76 10.59 -1.35
C ASP A 203 13.27 10.50 -1.05
N TYR A 204 14.03 11.49 -1.52
CA TYR A 204 15.49 11.54 -1.42
C TYR A 204 16.02 11.45 0.02
N ARG A 205 15.24 11.90 1.01
CA ARG A 205 15.63 11.87 2.43
C ARG A 205 15.65 10.45 3.01
N SER A 206 15.03 9.53 2.28
CA SER A 206 14.89 8.12 2.66
C SER A 206 15.67 7.18 1.73
N LEU A 207 16.56 7.75 0.89
CA LEU A 207 17.44 7.03 -0.02
C LEU A 207 18.88 7.17 0.44
N ASP A 208 19.57 6.04 0.62
CA ASP A 208 20.93 5.99 1.17
C ASP A 208 22.02 5.86 0.09
N ASP A 209 21.63 5.80 -1.21
CA ASP A 209 22.56 5.64 -2.34
C ASP A 209 22.56 6.88 -3.24
N GLU A 210 23.73 7.53 -3.33
CA GLU A 210 23.89 8.76 -4.13
C GLU A 210 23.69 8.54 -5.63
N ARG A 211 23.96 7.32 -6.16
CA ARG A 211 23.76 6.98 -7.58
C ARG A 211 22.25 6.98 -7.88
N ILE A 212 21.44 6.36 -7.01
CA ILE A 212 19.98 6.35 -7.16
C ILE A 212 19.43 7.76 -7.11
N ILE A 213 19.90 8.58 -6.15
CA ILE A 213 19.51 9.99 -6.04
C ILE A 213 19.87 10.77 -7.31
N ALA A 214 21.09 10.56 -7.86
CA ALA A 214 21.51 11.23 -9.08
C ALA A 214 20.67 10.82 -10.30
N ASN A 215 20.27 9.55 -10.40
CA ASN A 215 19.43 9.03 -11.48
C ASN A 215 18.02 9.65 -11.44
N ILE A 216 17.41 9.71 -10.26
CA ILE A 216 16.06 10.26 -10.08
C ILE A 216 16.01 11.75 -10.43
N TYR A 217 17.04 12.51 -10.01
CA TYR A 217 17.05 13.98 -10.21
C TYR A 217 17.66 14.42 -11.55
N GLY A 218 17.88 13.47 -12.47
CA GLY A 218 18.37 13.78 -13.81
C GLY A 218 19.75 14.40 -13.83
N LYS A 219 20.59 14.16 -12.81
CA LYS A 219 22.00 14.54 -12.79
C LYS A 219 22.87 13.62 -13.61
N ASN A 220 22.38 12.40 -13.86
CA ASN A 220 23.05 11.42 -14.70
C ASN A 220 22.60 11.61 -16.15
N LYS A 221 23.57 11.83 -17.05
CA LYS A 221 23.33 12.01 -18.50
C LYS A 221 22.86 10.74 -19.21
N ASP A 222 23.01 9.58 -18.57
CA ASP A 222 22.55 8.29 -19.07
C ASP A 222 21.08 8.01 -18.71
N CYS A 223 20.42 8.95 -18.02
CA CYS A 223 19.02 8.84 -17.69
C CYS A 223 18.13 9.77 -18.53
N VAL A 224 16.96 9.27 -18.92
CA VAL A 224 15.93 10.06 -19.58
C VAL A 224 15.32 11.02 -18.56
N ARG A 225 15.09 12.24 -18.99
CA ARG A 225 14.43 13.25 -18.17
C ARG A 225 12.96 12.88 -17.95
N ILE A 226 12.54 12.76 -16.69
CA ILE A 226 11.13 12.63 -16.33
C ILE A 226 10.61 14.02 -16.00
N ASN A 227 9.66 14.53 -16.79
CA ASN A 227 9.14 15.88 -16.66
C ASN A 227 7.96 15.97 -15.68
N GLU A 228 7.23 14.88 -15.53
CA GLU A 228 6.06 14.78 -14.67
C GLU A 228 5.90 13.35 -14.18
N ILE A 229 5.61 13.20 -12.89
CA ILE A 229 5.20 11.92 -12.30
C ILE A 229 3.85 12.11 -11.63
N LYS A 230 2.87 11.29 -12.01
CA LYS A 230 1.59 11.19 -11.31
C LYS A 230 1.53 9.86 -10.58
N VAL A 231 1.30 9.89 -9.28
CA VAL A 231 1.24 8.69 -8.44
C VAL A 231 -0.20 8.43 -8.03
N HIS A 232 -0.63 7.19 -8.22
CA HIS A 232 -1.84 6.63 -7.66
C HIS A 232 -1.43 5.56 -6.65
N PHE A 233 -1.85 5.71 -5.41
CA PHE A 233 -1.68 4.71 -4.37
C PHE A 233 -3.06 4.17 -4.00
N LEU A 234 -3.23 2.86 -4.07
CA LEU A 234 -4.45 2.17 -3.68
C LEU A 234 -4.13 1.18 -2.57
N LEU A 235 -4.92 1.24 -1.50
CA LEU A 235 -4.93 0.23 -0.46
C LEU A 235 -6.16 -0.64 -0.64
N MET A 236 -5.96 -1.95 -0.82
CA MET A 236 -7.02 -2.95 -0.84
C MET A 236 -7.04 -3.66 0.49
N SER A 237 -8.13 -3.54 1.22
CA SER A 237 -8.30 -4.21 2.51
C SER A 237 -9.77 -4.46 2.82
N LEU A 238 -10.05 -5.24 3.87
CA LEU A 238 -11.43 -5.50 4.29
C LEU A 238 -12.14 -4.21 4.71
N MET A 239 -13.41 -4.10 4.38
CA MET A 239 -14.26 -2.95 4.78
C MET A 239 -14.38 -2.75 6.29
N SER A 240 -14.22 -3.84 7.06
CA SER A 240 -14.23 -3.81 8.52
C SER A 240 -13.01 -3.13 9.15
N ILE A 241 -12.04 -2.74 8.34
CA ILE A 241 -10.84 -2.03 8.79
C ILE A 241 -11.08 -0.54 8.67
N ASP A 242 -10.93 0.18 9.78
CA ASP A 242 -10.92 1.64 9.76
C ASP A 242 -9.58 2.14 9.22
N VAL A 243 -9.64 2.94 8.17
CA VAL A 243 -8.46 3.53 7.52
C VAL A 243 -8.46 5.03 7.74
N ASN A 244 -7.48 5.52 8.49
CA ASN A 244 -7.23 6.93 8.71
C ASN A 244 -5.97 7.35 7.93
N SER A 245 -6.02 8.50 7.29
CA SER A 245 -4.92 9.08 6.53
C SER A 245 -4.63 10.49 7.03
N ASP A 246 -3.34 10.83 7.17
CA ASP A 246 -2.91 12.20 7.47
C ASP A 246 -3.14 13.15 6.28
N SER A 247 -3.37 12.60 5.06
CA SER A 247 -3.63 13.39 3.87
C SER A 247 -5.13 13.49 3.59
N ASN A 248 -5.65 14.72 3.48
CA ASN A 248 -7.02 14.99 3.05
C ASN A 248 -7.25 14.72 1.54
N GLU A 249 -6.26 14.20 0.82
CA GLU A 249 -6.29 13.98 -0.63
C GLU A 249 -6.90 12.64 -1.05
N GLY A 250 -7.50 11.89 -0.12
CA GLY A 250 -8.16 10.60 -0.40
C GLY A 250 -9.38 10.74 -1.30
N LYS A 251 -9.36 10.14 -2.48
CA LYS A 251 -10.48 10.13 -3.43
C LYS A 251 -11.42 8.95 -3.21
N GLY A 252 -12.05 8.90 -2.04
CA GLY A 252 -13.11 7.94 -1.81
C GLY A 252 -12.66 6.48 -1.68
N ARG A 253 -13.65 5.65 -1.41
CA ARG A 253 -13.48 4.20 -1.32
C ARG A 253 -14.55 3.53 -2.18
N ARG A 254 -14.21 2.41 -2.83
CA ARG A 254 -15.16 1.58 -3.56
C ARG A 254 -14.99 0.12 -3.19
N LEU A 255 -16.07 -0.65 -3.26
CA LEU A 255 -16.02 -2.10 -3.20
C LEU A 255 -15.35 -2.65 -4.45
N LEU A 256 -14.61 -3.75 -4.30
CA LEU A 256 -14.04 -4.47 -5.43
C LEU A 256 -15.01 -5.54 -5.91
N GLU A 257 -15.07 -5.69 -7.22
CA GLU A 257 -15.89 -6.70 -7.89
C GLU A 257 -15.22 -8.09 -7.80
N LYS A 258 -15.83 -9.00 -7.06
CA LYS A 258 -15.30 -10.36 -6.82
C LYS A 258 -14.95 -11.10 -8.10
N ASP A 259 -15.83 -11.06 -9.09
CA ASP A 259 -15.68 -11.78 -10.36
C ASP A 259 -14.49 -11.33 -11.21
N ILE A 260 -13.95 -10.14 -10.93
CA ILE A 260 -12.81 -9.58 -11.64
C ILE A 260 -11.50 -9.87 -10.88
N TRP A 261 -11.52 -9.71 -9.57
CA TRP A 261 -10.30 -9.68 -8.78
C TRP A 261 -9.90 -11.03 -8.19
N ASN A 262 -10.82 -12.00 -8.14
CA ASN A 262 -10.56 -13.31 -7.54
C ASN A 262 -9.39 -14.05 -8.21
N ASP A 263 -9.35 -14.06 -9.54
CA ASP A 263 -8.29 -14.72 -10.31
C ASP A 263 -7.02 -13.84 -10.40
N TYR A 264 -7.19 -12.52 -10.33
CA TYR A 264 -6.09 -11.58 -10.41
C TYR A 264 -5.26 -11.54 -9.13
N ALA A 265 -5.89 -11.53 -7.95
CA ALA A 265 -5.22 -11.42 -6.65
C ALA A 265 -5.55 -12.61 -5.73
N PRO A 266 -5.02 -13.82 -6.01
CA PRO A 266 -5.30 -15.03 -5.23
C PRO A 266 -4.79 -14.98 -3.78
N CYS A 267 -4.03 -13.94 -3.42
CA CYS A 267 -3.65 -13.64 -2.04
C CYS A 267 -4.82 -13.21 -1.15
N VAL A 268 -5.94 -12.80 -1.73
CA VAL A 268 -7.16 -12.42 -1.02
C VAL A 268 -8.16 -13.57 -1.08
N LYS A 269 -8.54 -14.11 0.06
CA LYS A 269 -9.43 -15.27 0.13
C LYS A 269 -10.91 -14.92 0.02
N ASP A 270 -11.29 -13.75 0.49
CA ASP A 270 -12.69 -13.29 0.50
C ASP A 270 -12.80 -11.87 -0.06
N PHE A 271 -13.30 -11.78 -1.30
CA PHE A 271 -13.55 -10.50 -1.97
C PHE A 271 -14.91 -9.87 -1.64
N ASP A 272 -15.80 -10.55 -0.92
CA ASP A 272 -17.16 -10.05 -0.68
C ASP A 272 -17.16 -8.73 0.10
N ASN A 273 -16.10 -8.47 0.87
CA ASN A 273 -15.98 -7.30 1.74
C ASN A 273 -14.66 -6.52 1.53
N VAL A 274 -14.02 -6.63 0.37
CA VAL A 274 -12.79 -5.90 0.07
C VAL A 274 -13.12 -4.56 -0.57
N ALA A 275 -12.53 -3.51 -0.04
CA ALA A 275 -12.61 -2.17 -0.59
C ALA A 275 -11.23 -1.65 -1.01
N ALA A 276 -11.22 -0.80 -2.01
CA ALA A 276 -10.07 -0.02 -2.44
C ALA A 276 -10.21 1.43 -1.95
N TRP A 277 -9.23 1.89 -1.20
CA TRP A 277 -9.02 3.30 -0.88
C TRP A 277 -8.00 3.87 -1.84
N HIS A 278 -8.24 5.06 -2.40
CA HIS A 278 -7.44 5.65 -3.46
C HIS A 278 -6.94 7.04 -3.09
N TRP A 279 -5.63 7.24 -3.22
CA TRP A 279 -4.95 8.54 -3.11
C TRP A 279 -4.20 8.82 -4.40
N THR A 280 -4.14 10.09 -4.80
CA THR A 280 -3.40 10.51 -5.99
C THR A 280 -2.67 11.81 -5.72
N LYS A 281 -1.43 11.89 -6.24
CA LYS A 281 -0.62 13.10 -6.19
C LYS A 281 0.16 13.26 -7.48
N LYS A 282 0.16 14.48 -8.01
CA LYS A 282 1.08 14.90 -9.07
C LYS A 282 2.34 15.42 -8.38
N LEU A 283 3.51 14.86 -8.69
CA LEU A 283 4.78 15.27 -8.14
C LEU A 283 5.34 16.41 -8.97
N GLU A 284 5.75 17.46 -8.28
CA GLU A 284 6.56 18.52 -8.87
C GLU A 284 8.01 18.07 -9.00
N LYS A 285 8.81 18.84 -9.74
CA LYS A 285 10.24 18.57 -9.91
C LYS A 285 10.93 18.52 -8.55
N ASN A 286 11.62 17.43 -8.26
CA ASN A 286 12.32 17.14 -7.01
C ASN A 286 11.40 16.88 -5.78
N ASP A 287 10.11 16.64 -6.01
CA ASP A 287 9.19 16.24 -4.93
C ASP A 287 9.10 14.72 -4.85
N GLY A 288 8.95 14.19 -3.62
CA GLY A 288 8.70 12.78 -3.36
C GLY A 288 7.24 12.53 -2.97
N TYR A 289 6.78 11.32 -3.19
CA TYR A 289 5.49 10.86 -2.70
C TYR A 289 5.66 10.22 -1.32
N LYS A 290 4.80 10.60 -0.40
CA LYS A 290 4.73 10.02 0.93
C LYS A 290 3.27 9.91 1.35
N ILE A 291 2.89 8.73 1.87
CA ILE A 291 1.60 8.51 2.49
C ILE A 291 1.77 7.71 3.78
N ASN A 292 1.14 8.19 4.85
CA ASN A 292 1.02 7.51 6.13
C ASN A 292 -0.43 7.15 6.35
N LEU A 293 -0.70 5.87 6.59
CA LEU A 293 -2.03 5.36 6.88
C LEU A 293 -2.01 4.65 8.22
N MET A 294 -3.02 4.88 9.02
CA MET A 294 -3.29 4.13 10.24
C MET A 294 -4.48 3.22 9.98
N LEU A 295 -4.27 1.93 10.18
CA LEU A 295 -5.29 0.90 10.05
C LEU A 295 -5.69 0.44 11.44
N ARG A 296 -6.98 0.47 11.75
CA ARG A 296 -7.51 -0.12 12.97
C ARG A 296 -8.36 -1.32 12.62
N ARG A 297 -7.89 -2.51 13.03
CA ARG A 297 -8.60 -3.78 12.87
C ARG A 297 -9.36 -4.10 14.13
N HIS A 298 -10.65 -4.38 14.01
CA HIS A 298 -11.43 -4.95 15.10
C HIS A 298 -11.09 -6.43 15.23
N ILE A 299 -10.60 -6.82 16.41
CA ILE A 299 -10.25 -8.21 16.73
C ILE A 299 -10.96 -8.60 18.02
N CYS A 300 -11.26 -9.88 18.18
CA CYS A 300 -11.72 -10.42 19.45
C CYS A 300 -10.66 -11.41 19.96
N ASN A 301 -9.82 -10.94 20.89
CA ASN A 301 -8.84 -11.80 21.54
C ASN A 301 -9.41 -12.38 22.83
N TRP A 302 -10.08 -13.53 22.73
CA TRP A 302 -10.74 -14.19 23.85
C TRP A 302 -9.81 -14.47 25.03
N LYS A 303 -8.51 -14.76 24.78
CA LYS A 303 -7.51 -14.99 25.84
C LYS A 303 -7.29 -13.73 26.69
N THR A 304 -7.24 -12.57 26.04
CA THR A 304 -7.13 -11.27 26.72
C THR A 304 -8.40 -10.97 27.50
N ILE A 305 -9.57 -11.30 26.94
CA ILE A 305 -10.86 -11.12 27.62
C ILE A 305 -10.93 -12.00 28.89
N VAL A 306 -10.51 -13.26 28.80
CA VAL A 306 -10.46 -14.17 29.98
C VAL A 306 -9.49 -13.62 31.02
N LEU A 307 -8.32 -13.11 30.59
CA LEU A 307 -7.38 -12.47 31.51
C LEU A 307 -8.00 -11.27 32.23
N TYR A 308 -8.76 -10.44 31.54
CA TYR A 308 -9.44 -9.30 32.16
C TYR A 308 -10.50 -9.74 33.17
N ILE A 309 -11.29 -10.76 32.82
CA ILE A 309 -12.27 -11.32 33.77
C ILE A 309 -11.56 -11.85 35.01
N LEU A 310 -10.44 -12.52 34.84
CA LEU A 310 -9.63 -13.04 35.95
C LEU A 310 -9.07 -11.92 36.83
N VAL A 311 -8.54 -10.85 36.21
CA VAL A 311 -8.04 -9.67 36.93
C VAL A 311 -9.17 -9.00 37.70
N LEU A 312 -10.35 -8.80 37.09
CA LEU A 312 -11.49 -8.23 37.76
C LEU A 312 -11.95 -9.10 38.94
N PHE A 313 -11.96 -10.41 38.77
CA PHE A 313 -12.28 -11.36 39.85
C PHE A 313 -11.28 -11.25 41.02
N VAL A 314 -9.99 -11.15 40.73
CA VAL A 314 -8.96 -10.97 41.78
C VAL A 314 -9.16 -9.64 42.51
N ILE A 315 -9.46 -8.57 41.79
CA ILE A 315 -9.76 -7.25 42.36
C ILE A 315 -11.00 -7.32 43.25
N ASP A 316 -12.07 -7.97 42.80
CA ASP A 316 -13.29 -8.15 43.56
C ASP A 316 -13.02 -8.96 44.86
N CYS A 317 -12.32 -10.09 44.76
CA CYS A 317 -11.90 -10.87 45.91
C CYS A 317 -11.06 -10.04 46.91
N PHE A 318 -10.17 -9.18 46.40
CA PHE A 318 -9.35 -8.31 47.24
C PHE A 318 -10.21 -7.28 48.00
N PHE A 319 -11.14 -6.65 47.33
CA PHE A 319 -12.04 -5.69 47.98
C PHE A 319 -12.97 -6.37 48.99
N ASN A 320 -13.57 -7.52 48.69
CA ASN A 320 -14.39 -8.28 49.61
C ASN A 320 -13.60 -8.73 50.83
N PHE A 321 -12.33 -9.21 50.64
CA PHE A 321 -11.45 -9.56 51.74
C PHE A 321 -11.10 -8.34 52.60
N SER A 322 -10.74 -7.20 51.96
CA SER A 322 -10.39 -5.99 52.67
C SER A 322 -11.61 -5.41 53.45
N GLU A 323 -12.81 -5.47 52.90
CA GLU A 323 -14.05 -5.09 53.58
C GLU A 323 -14.27 -5.97 54.83
N THR A 324 -14.13 -7.29 54.67
CA THR A 324 -14.27 -8.22 55.80
C THR A 324 -13.26 -7.94 56.91
N VAL A 325 -12.00 -7.67 56.55
CA VAL A 325 -10.95 -7.34 57.51
C VAL A 325 -11.22 -5.99 58.19
N ILE A 326 -11.63 -4.96 57.42
CA ILE A 326 -11.94 -3.66 57.97
C ILE A 326 -13.12 -3.74 58.93
N MET A 327 -14.18 -4.45 58.56
CA MET A 327 -15.36 -4.63 59.40
C MET A 327 -15.10 -5.43 60.67
N SER A 328 -14.08 -6.33 60.68
CA SER A 328 -13.65 -7.09 61.83
C SER A 328 -12.74 -6.32 62.80
N LEU A 329 -12.30 -5.09 62.40
CA LEU A 329 -11.51 -4.25 63.30
C LEU A 329 -12.33 -3.71 64.45
N PRO A 330 -11.93 -3.87 65.73
CA PRO A 330 -12.71 -3.43 66.90
C PRO A 330 -13.06 -1.93 66.86
N VAL A 331 -12.26 -1.11 66.21
CA VAL A 331 -12.50 0.33 66.07
C VAL A 331 -13.69 0.60 65.16
N VAL A 332 -13.84 -0.13 64.06
CA VAL A 332 -14.93 0.01 63.08
C VAL A 332 -16.22 -0.51 63.65
N GLU A 333 -16.16 -1.64 64.37
CA GLU A 333 -17.31 -2.23 65.07
C GLU A 333 -17.90 -1.29 66.14
N ASN A 334 -17.02 -0.67 66.94
CA ASN A 334 -17.41 0.33 67.91
C ASN A 334 -18.01 1.59 67.25
N LEU A 335 -17.39 2.06 66.13
CA LEU A 335 -17.91 3.25 65.41
C LEU A 335 -19.29 2.98 64.83
N LEU A 336 -19.50 1.82 64.23
CA LEU A 336 -20.81 1.41 63.70
C LEU A 336 -21.87 1.27 64.81
N THR A 337 -21.48 0.78 66.00
CA THR A 337 -22.37 0.68 67.14
C THR A 337 -22.79 2.06 67.64
N HIS A 338 -21.86 3.00 67.78
CA HIS A 338 -22.14 4.38 68.17
C HIS A 338 -22.98 5.13 67.09
N LEU A 339 -22.73 4.89 65.81
CA LEU A 339 -23.56 5.44 64.74
C LEU A 339 -25.01 4.91 64.77
N LYS A 340 -25.18 3.61 65.02
CA LYS A 340 -26.52 3.01 65.18
C LYS A 340 -27.24 3.60 66.39
N GLU A 341 -26.59 3.74 67.55
CA GLU A 341 -27.14 4.35 68.73
C GLU A 341 -27.53 5.80 68.52
N ALA A 342 -26.68 6.59 67.79
CA ALA A 342 -27.00 7.97 67.46
C ALA A 342 -28.18 8.10 66.51
N LEU A 343 -28.31 7.19 65.51
CA LEU A 343 -29.45 7.16 64.57
C LEU A 343 -30.76 6.76 65.30
N VAL A 344 -30.69 5.82 66.22
CA VAL A 344 -31.84 5.44 67.04
C VAL A 344 -32.29 6.60 67.98
N SER A 345 -31.34 7.31 68.58
CA SER A 345 -31.65 8.49 69.40
C SER A 345 -32.26 9.63 68.59
N LEU A 346 -31.76 9.87 67.38
CA LEU A 346 -32.33 10.85 66.44
C LEU A 346 -33.77 10.48 65.99
N SER A 347 -34.03 9.19 65.76
CA SER A 347 -35.36 8.72 65.38
C SER A 347 -36.37 8.84 66.52
N LEU A 348 -35.93 8.71 67.78
CA LEU A 348 -36.77 8.91 68.98
C LEU A 348 -37.01 10.38 69.34
N THR A 349 -36.23 11.30 68.85
CA THR A 349 -36.41 12.74 69.04
C THR A 349 -37.25 13.38 67.94
N LEU A 350 -37.50 12.70 66.86
CA LEU A 350 -38.36 13.12 65.73
C LEU A 350 -39.78 12.55 65.76
N LEU A 351 -40.09 11.68 66.72
CA LEU A 351 -41.48 11.18 67.03
C LEU A 351 -42.00 11.94 68.27
#